data_560d87a46f8751febe7430027d280134
#
_entry.id   560d87a46f8751febe7430027d280134
#
_cell.length_a   1.000
_cell.length_b   1.000
_cell.length_c   1.000
_cell.angle_alpha   90.00
_cell.angle_beta   90.00
_cell.angle_gamma   90.00
#
_symmetry.space_group_name_H-M   'P 1'
#
loop_
_entity.id
_entity.type
_entity.pdbx_description
1 polymer ?
#
loop_
_entity_poly.entity_id
_entity_poly.type
_entity_poly.pdbx_seq_one_letter_code
_entity_poly.pdbx_strand_id
1 'polypeptide(L)'
;ANFVIEAACTDSWANYAAWFENANGQWAMTETNSDFAALPQAVREGFDASKYTEAEGWTRTGKVDKLERKEVVGAGGSEGVTVVYVIGVTRTADGITTGMDLYFSTEGVLVNEVTNAADDGYEDYIPEKPAAGIEQQIQGYLDDNGGGSVIDVDREYGGTEVELVCGGYKHEFYFDAQGNRIYAKIEYGRRDIGSAVPEAIYNAVAADQQLSSPNDIDDIEKWSLDKATADGISVFWCVEVETRHKEVDIYVNDSPVRIIPRPVIDMGNTGGNGLPVEDEIERFLNDRYPGAKVVERDYDDGCLELTILHENLRKEVLFDGRNNWLRTEWELHRLPQNILDAVQQAGYTLDDDEFECIETSGGMWYEFEARKDRREYDLRVDTNGNIEAYED
;
A
#
# COMPACT_ATOMS: atom_id res chain seq x y z
N ALA A 1 14.77 -0.95 18.25
CA ALA A 1 14.09 0.36 18.29
C ALA A 1 15.16 1.43 18.41
N ASN A 2 15.29 2.29 17.43
CA ASN A 2 16.11 3.50 17.51
C ASN A 2 15.29 4.53 18.27
N PHE A 3 15.78 4.93 19.44
CA PHE A 3 15.17 6.03 20.16
C PHE A 3 15.75 7.34 19.65
N VAL A 4 14.89 8.26 19.27
CA VAL A 4 15.27 9.59 18.80
C VAL A 4 14.99 10.60 19.92
N ILE A 5 15.91 11.50 20.17
CA ILE A 5 15.72 12.61 21.09
C ILE A 5 15.29 13.82 20.27
N GLU A 6 14.12 14.33 20.56
CA GLU A 6 13.63 15.59 20.00
C GLU A 6 14.24 16.75 20.75
N ALA A 7 14.72 17.76 20.03
CA ALA A 7 15.15 19.04 20.56
C ALA A 7 14.48 20.16 19.74
N ALA A 8 13.53 20.84 20.34
CA ALA A 8 12.88 22.01 19.74
C ALA A 8 13.71 23.27 19.97
N CYS A 9 14.03 23.97 18.90
CA CYS A 9 14.64 25.29 18.92
C CYS A 9 13.72 26.32 18.27
N THR A 10 13.39 27.39 18.97
CA THR A 10 12.67 28.51 18.38
C THR A 10 13.64 29.62 18.08
N ASP A 11 13.84 29.95 16.81
CA ASP A 11 14.40 31.19 16.37
C ASP A 11 13.27 32.22 16.15
N SER A 12 13.55 33.49 16.15
CA SER A 12 12.55 34.56 15.99
C SER A 12 11.75 34.49 14.69
N TRP A 13 12.09 33.64 13.75
CA TRP A 13 11.55 33.58 12.39
C TRP A 13 11.11 32.16 11.93
N ALA A 14 11.56 31.10 12.58
CA ALA A 14 11.19 29.76 12.21
C ALA A 14 11.17 28.83 13.44
N ASN A 15 10.24 27.90 13.47
CA ASN A 15 10.26 26.81 14.41
C ASN A 15 11.04 25.65 13.80
N TYR A 16 11.96 25.08 14.56
CA TYR A 16 12.76 23.93 14.20
C TYR A 16 12.55 22.83 15.23
N ALA A 17 12.41 21.62 14.78
CA ALA A 17 12.58 20.44 15.61
C ALA A 17 13.73 19.61 15.03
N ALA A 18 14.54 18.99 15.88
CA ALA A 18 15.64 18.15 15.44
C ALA A 18 15.68 16.85 16.24
N TRP A 19 15.81 15.75 15.56
CA TRP A 19 15.87 14.40 16.12
C TRP A 19 17.31 13.89 16.05
N PHE A 20 17.72 13.21 17.14
CA PHE A 20 19.05 12.65 17.27
C PHE A 20 18.95 11.19 17.71
N GLU A 21 19.76 10.32 17.12
CA GLU A 21 19.85 8.92 17.50
C GLU A 21 20.27 8.78 18.96
N ASN A 22 19.44 8.13 19.77
CA ASN A 22 19.71 7.98 21.22
C ASN A 22 20.96 7.14 21.50
N ALA A 23 21.32 6.23 20.61
CA ALA A 23 22.46 5.33 20.79
C ALA A 23 23.83 6.04 20.70
N ASN A 24 23.95 7.10 19.89
CA ASN A 24 25.24 7.73 19.56
C ASN A 24 25.17 9.26 19.52
N GLY A 25 23.97 9.87 19.66
CA GLY A 25 23.76 11.30 19.58
C GLY A 25 23.96 11.91 18.18
N GLN A 26 23.97 11.09 17.14
CA GLN A 26 24.06 11.58 15.78
C GLN A 26 22.72 12.20 15.33
N TRP A 27 22.80 13.21 14.50
CA TRP A 27 21.65 13.83 13.90
C TRP A 27 20.93 12.84 12.97
N ALA A 28 19.61 12.79 13.06
CA ALA A 28 18.76 11.92 12.25
C ALA A 28 17.88 12.75 11.29
N MET A 29 17.20 13.77 11.81
CA MET A 29 16.26 14.57 11.05
C MET A 29 16.13 15.98 11.60
N THR A 30 15.75 16.95 10.76
CA THR A 30 15.31 18.29 11.16
C THR A 30 14.03 18.64 10.43
N GLU A 31 13.05 19.11 11.18
CA GLU A 31 11.85 19.76 10.67
C GLU A 31 12.02 21.27 10.69
N THR A 32 11.50 21.92 9.66
CA THR A 32 11.44 23.39 9.57
C THR A 32 10.09 23.79 8.99
N ASN A 33 9.34 24.60 9.73
CA ASN A 33 8.10 25.17 9.18
C ASN A 33 8.39 26.05 7.95
N SER A 34 7.53 25.99 6.97
CA SER A 34 7.65 26.72 5.71
C SER A 34 6.31 27.31 5.30
N ASP A 35 6.33 28.11 4.25
CA ASP A 35 5.13 28.59 3.56
C ASP A 35 4.98 27.92 2.21
N PHE A 36 3.75 27.60 1.81
CA PHE A 36 3.49 26.99 0.50
C PHE A 36 4.10 27.77 -0.67
N ALA A 37 4.08 29.10 -0.61
CA ALA A 37 4.68 29.95 -1.65
C ALA A 37 6.21 29.85 -1.73
N ALA A 38 6.85 29.44 -0.63
CA ALA A 38 8.31 29.26 -0.55
C ALA A 38 8.77 27.87 -1.00
N LEU A 39 7.84 26.91 -1.19
CA LEU A 39 8.17 25.58 -1.68
C LEU A 39 8.80 25.62 -3.08
N PRO A 40 9.67 24.64 -3.42
CA PRO A 40 10.14 24.45 -4.78
C PRO A 40 9.00 24.41 -5.79
N GLN A 41 9.25 24.89 -7.00
CA GLN A 41 8.25 24.91 -8.06
C GLN A 41 7.71 23.50 -8.34
N ALA A 42 8.60 22.50 -8.42
CA ALA A 42 8.22 21.11 -8.67
C ALA A 42 7.23 20.58 -7.62
N VAL A 43 7.47 20.88 -6.33
CA VAL A 43 6.57 20.45 -5.23
C VAL A 43 5.19 21.09 -5.36
N ARG A 44 5.13 22.40 -5.69
CA ARG A 44 3.85 23.07 -5.91
C ARG A 44 3.10 22.50 -7.13
N GLU A 45 3.82 22.23 -8.22
CA GLU A 45 3.26 21.61 -9.43
C GLU A 45 2.80 20.17 -9.16
N GLY A 46 3.55 19.42 -8.34
CA GLY A 46 3.15 18.08 -7.88
C GLY A 46 1.88 18.12 -7.05
N PHE A 47 1.79 19.05 -6.10
CA PHE A 47 0.57 19.24 -5.31
C PHE A 47 -0.62 19.62 -6.19
N ASP A 48 -0.46 20.61 -7.10
CA ASP A 48 -1.53 21.03 -8.02
C ASP A 48 -1.96 19.91 -9.00
N ALA A 49 -1.10 18.92 -9.18
CA ALA A 49 -1.36 17.76 -10.01
C ALA A 49 -2.05 16.60 -9.28
N SER A 50 -2.02 16.62 -7.93
CA SER A 50 -2.57 15.57 -7.09
C SER A 50 -4.12 15.62 -7.02
N LYS A 51 -4.70 14.59 -6.42
CA LYS A 51 -6.14 14.53 -6.10
C LYS A 51 -6.55 15.41 -4.90
N TYR A 52 -5.59 16.05 -4.21
CA TYR A 52 -5.81 16.81 -2.97
C TYR A 52 -5.96 18.32 -3.19
N THR A 53 -6.63 18.73 -4.25
CA THR A 53 -6.82 20.13 -4.63
C THR A 53 -8.20 20.67 -4.26
N GLU A 54 -8.36 22.00 -4.32
CA GLU A 54 -9.66 22.65 -4.11
C GLU A 54 -10.72 22.17 -5.12
N ALA A 55 -10.32 21.79 -6.32
CA ALA A 55 -11.22 21.25 -7.34
C ALA A 55 -11.84 19.90 -6.92
N GLU A 56 -11.12 19.13 -6.11
CA GLU A 56 -11.54 17.85 -5.54
C GLU A 56 -12.11 17.99 -4.12
N GLY A 57 -12.33 19.22 -3.67
CA GLY A 57 -12.97 19.54 -2.39
C GLY A 57 -12.02 19.57 -1.18
N TRP A 58 -10.70 19.55 -1.41
CA TRP A 58 -9.71 19.66 -0.35
C TRP A 58 -9.29 21.11 -0.11
N THR A 59 -8.95 21.43 1.12
CA THR A 59 -8.48 22.76 1.54
C THR A 59 -7.18 22.62 2.33
N ARG A 60 -6.15 23.38 1.96
CA ARG A 60 -4.88 23.40 2.71
C ARG A 60 -5.10 23.93 4.12
N THR A 61 -4.53 23.27 5.13
CA THR A 61 -4.63 23.68 6.55
C THR A 61 -3.72 24.86 6.91
N GLY A 62 -2.73 25.14 6.11
CA GLY A 62 -1.63 26.07 6.43
C GLY A 62 -0.40 25.35 7.01
N LYS A 63 -0.49 24.07 7.37
CA LYS A 63 0.67 23.25 7.72
C LYS A 63 1.51 23.02 6.47
N VAL A 64 2.75 23.46 6.52
CA VAL A 64 3.76 23.21 5.50
C VAL A 64 5.11 23.08 6.18
N ASP A 65 5.69 21.88 6.12
CA ASP A 65 6.95 21.58 6.76
C ASP A 65 7.97 21.07 5.76
N LYS A 66 9.23 21.35 6.03
CA LYS A 66 10.38 20.77 5.33
C LYS A 66 11.07 19.82 6.27
N LEU A 67 11.15 18.56 5.89
CA LEU A 67 11.90 17.53 6.58
C LEU A 67 13.25 17.33 5.88
N GLU A 68 14.33 17.45 6.63
CA GLU A 68 15.69 17.12 6.18
C GLU A 68 16.17 15.96 7.03
N ARG A 69 16.44 14.83 6.44
CA ARG A 69 16.88 13.64 7.15
C ARG A 69 18.15 13.06 6.56
N LYS A 70 18.86 12.28 7.35
CA LYS A 70 20.06 11.60 6.91
C LYS A 70 19.70 10.58 5.82
N GLU A 71 20.44 10.60 4.73
CA GLU A 71 20.29 9.60 3.66
C GLU A 71 20.74 8.22 4.15
N VAL A 72 19.93 7.19 3.89
CA VAL A 72 20.22 5.82 4.34
C VAL A 72 20.97 4.99 3.30
N VAL A 73 20.86 5.37 2.03
CA VAL A 73 21.60 4.79 0.90
C VAL A 73 22.28 5.91 0.14
N GLY A 74 23.60 5.88 0.06
CA GLY A 74 24.34 6.93 -0.60
C GLY A 74 25.69 6.46 -1.11
N ALA A 75 26.13 7.03 -2.22
CA ALA A 75 27.42 6.73 -2.83
C ALA A 75 28.59 7.15 -1.94
N GLY A 76 29.32 6.18 -1.44
CA GLY A 76 30.72 6.38 -1.00
C GLY A 76 30.91 7.22 0.28
N GLY A 77 29.99 7.20 1.23
CA GLY A 77 30.22 7.75 2.56
C GLY A 77 30.15 9.29 2.66
N SER A 78 29.57 9.96 1.68
CA SER A 78 29.10 11.33 1.86
C SER A 78 27.78 11.29 2.64
N GLU A 79 27.70 12.06 3.72
CA GLU A 79 26.45 12.25 4.45
C GLU A 79 25.47 13.02 3.55
N GLY A 80 24.74 12.29 2.69
CA GLY A 80 23.63 12.84 1.91
C GLY A 80 22.47 13.23 2.82
N VAL A 81 21.68 14.15 2.36
CA VAL A 81 20.45 14.59 3.03
C VAL A 81 19.28 14.38 2.09
N THR A 82 18.32 13.57 2.50
CA THR A 82 17.03 13.45 1.83
C THR A 82 16.11 14.57 2.33
N VAL A 83 15.47 15.27 1.41
CA VAL A 83 14.53 16.35 1.72
C VAL A 83 13.13 15.98 1.24
N VAL A 84 12.15 16.12 2.14
CA VAL A 84 10.74 15.93 1.84
C VAL A 84 9.95 17.14 2.35
N TYR A 85 8.88 17.50 1.67
CA TYR A 85 7.97 18.56 2.06
C TYR A 85 6.62 17.98 2.43
N VAL A 86 6.09 18.38 3.59
CA VAL A 86 4.78 17.95 4.07
C VAL A 86 3.79 19.09 3.87
N ILE A 87 2.62 18.78 3.31
CA ILE A 87 1.54 19.74 3.07
C ILE A 87 0.28 19.19 3.71
N GLY A 88 -0.23 19.88 4.74
CA GLY A 88 -1.48 19.49 5.39
C GLY A 88 -2.70 19.95 4.60
N VAL A 89 -3.67 19.06 4.42
CA VAL A 89 -4.97 19.31 3.78
C VAL A 89 -6.11 18.77 4.60
N THR A 90 -7.31 19.33 4.40
CA THR A 90 -8.55 18.82 5.02
C THR A 90 -9.69 18.81 4.01
N ARG A 91 -10.60 17.86 4.17
CA ARG A 91 -11.87 17.81 3.46
C ARG A 91 -13.00 17.55 4.43
N THR A 92 -14.13 18.23 4.26
CA THR A 92 -15.34 17.95 5.02
C THR A 92 -16.41 17.41 4.08
N ALA A 93 -16.83 16.19 4.31
CA ALA A 93 -17.93 15.53 3.58
C ALA A 93 -18.89 14.94 4.62
N ASP A 94 -20.20 15.13 4.42
CA ASP A 94 -21.27 14.60 5.28
C ASP A 94 -21.13 14.90 6.79
N GLY A 95 -20.48 16.02 7.10
CA GLY A 95 -20.25 16.49 8.47
C GLY A 95 -19.01 15.89 9.14
N ILE A 96 -18.28 15.03 8.45
CA ILE A 96 -17.00 14.48 8.89
C ILE A 96 -15.86 15.28 8.25
N THR A 97 -14.88 15.67 9.06
CA THR A 97 -13.67 16.34 8.57
C THR A 97 -12.51 15.36 8.63
N THR A 98 -11.94 15.08 7.47
CA THR A 98 -10.72 14.27 7.32
C THR A 98 -9.54 15.20 7.08
N GLY A 99 -8.46 15.00 7.83
CA GLY A 99 -7.18 15.67 7.63
C GLY A 99 -6.18 14.71 7.00
N MET A 100 -5.31 15.23 6.14
CA MET A 100 -4.23 14.45 5.55
C MET A 100 -2.94 15.25 5.54
N ASP A 101 -1.83 14.59 5.80
CA ASP A 101 -0.49 15.08 5.57
C ASP A 101 0.08 14.40 4.33
N LEU A 102 0.43 15.22 3.35
CA LEU A 102 0.92 14.80 2.04
C LEU A 102 2.42 15.05 1.94
N TYR A 103 3.20 14.03 1.69
CA TYR A 103 4.64 14.08 1.64
C TYR A 103 5.13 14.13 0.20
N PHE A 104 5.88 15.16 -0.16
CA PHE A 104 6.40 15.35 -1.51
C PHE A 104 7.93 15.34 -1.53
N SER A 105 8.52 14.64 -2.48
CA SER A 105 9.95 14.73 -2.77
C SER A 105 10.31 16.12 -3.31
N THR A 106 11.60 16.43 -3.38
CA THR A 106 12.09 17.68 -4.01
C THR A 106 11.72 17.79 -5.49
N GLU A 107 11.44 16.68 -6.14
CA GLU A 107 11.02 16.58 -7.54
C GLU A 107 9.49 16.76 -7.71
N GLY A 108 8.75 16.88 -6.62
CA GLY A 108 7.30 17.05 -6.62
C GLY A 108 6.52 15.74 -6.75
N VAL A 109 7.16 14.61 -6.52
CA VAL A 109 6.49 13.31 -6.46
C VAL A 109 5.83 13.16 -5.09
N LEU A 110 4.55 12.81 -5.04
CA LEU A 110 3.84 12.43 -3.82
C LEU A 110 4.37 11.07 -3.37
N VAL A 111 4.96 10.99 -2.19
CA VAL A 111 5.69 9.80 -1.71
C VAL A 111 5.03 9.14 -0.52
N ASN A 112 4.20 9.87 0.24
CA ASN A 112 3.45 9.30 1.33
C ASN A 112 2.19 10.14 1.62
N GLU A 113 1.16 9.52 2.18
CA GLU A 113 -0.12 10.08 2.56
C GLU A 113 -0.49 9.56 3.95
N VAL A 114 -0.66 10.46 4.93
CA VAL A 114 -1.00 10.06 6.30
C VAL A 114 -2.33 10.68 6.70
N THR A 115 -3.32 9.83 6.91
CA THR A 115 -4.67 10.26 7.31
C THR A 115 -4.73 10.57 8.80
N ASN A 116 -5.32 11.74 9.13
CA ASN A 116 -5.53 12.18 10.51
C ASN A 116 -4.27 12.07 11.37
N ALA A 117 -3.11 12.39 10.80
CA ALA A 117 -1.85 12.38 11.52
C ALA A 117 -2.07 13.05 12.88
N ALA A 118 -1.89 12.28 13.94
CA ALA A 118 -1.85 12.83 15.28
C ALA A 118 -0.73 13.87 15.28
N ASP A 119 -1.00 14.98 15.88
CA ASP A 119 -0.04 16.06 15.94
C ASP A 119 1.31 15.51 16.40
N ASP A 120 2.40 15.77 15.67
CA ASP A 120 3.72 16.00 16.20
C ASP A 120 4.81 14.96 16.06
N GLY A 121 4.65 13.88 15.41
CA GLY A 121 5.77 12.97 15.39
C GLY A 121 6.14 12.53 13.99
N TYR A 122 7.12 13.18 13.38
CA TYR A 122 7.75 12.64 12.17
C TYR A 122 8.77 11.53 12.49
N GLU A 123 8.76 10.99 13.72
CA GLU A 123 9.69 9.92 14.15
C GLU A 123 9.55 8.67 13.29
N ASP A 124 8.32 8.32 12.93
CA ASP A 124 8.01 7.17 12.08
C ASP A 124 8.49 7.39 10.62
N TYR A 125 8.85 8.62 10.29
CA TYR A 125 9.39 8.99 8.98
C TYR A 125 10.92 8.93 8.91
N ILE A 126 11.60 8.35 9.90
CA ILE A 126 13.05 8.12 9.90
C ILE A 126 13.31 6.67 9.46
N PRO A 127 13.71 6.43 8.20
CA PRO A 127 13.82 5.08 7.66
C PRO A 127 14.91 4.29 8.36
N GLU A 128 14.71 3.00 8.47
CA GLU A 128 15.76 2.08 8.88
C GLU A 128 16.85 1.97 7.80
N LYS A 129 18.08 1.73 8.24
CA LYS A 129 19.16 1.44 7.28
C LYS A 129 18.99 0.01 6.75
N PRO A 130 18.90 -0.18 5.41
CA PRO A 130 18.82 -1.50 4.81
C PRO A 130 20.13 -2.29 5.02
N ALA A 131 20.04 -3.61 4.93
CA ALA A 131 21.24 -4.46 4.96
C ALA A 131 22.20 -4.11 3.81
N ALA A 132 23.52 -4.23 4.04
CA ALA A 132 24.54 -3.80 3.08
C ALA A 132 24.39 -4.40 1.67
N GLY A 133 23.84 -5.62 1.53
CA GLY A 133 23.58 -6.24 0.23
C GLY A 133 22.40 -5.57 -0.50
N ILE A 134 21.38 -5.13 0.22
CA ILE A 134 20.25 -4.38 -0.30
C ILE A 134 20.70 -2.95 -0.65
N GLU A 135 21.43 -2.28 0.26
CA GLU A 135 22.00 -0.96 0.02
C GLU A 135 22.79 -0.91 -1.31
N GLN A 136 23.63 -1.92 -1.58
CA GLN A 136 24.40 -1.99 -2.81
C GLN A 136 23.53 -2.16 -4.06
N GLN A 137 22.46 -2.96 -4.00
CA GLN A 137 21.54 -3.16 -5.11
C GLN A 137 20.77 -1.88 -5.42
N ILE A 138 20.25 -1.19 -4.39
CA ILE A 138 19.54 0.08 -4.53
C ILE A 138 20.48 1.16 -5.08
N GLN A 139 21.70 1.27 -4.56
CA GLN A 139 22.69 2.22 -5.08
C GLN A 139 22.99 1.96 -6.56
N GLY A 140 23.20 0.70 -6.95
CA GLY A 140 23.40 0.34 -8.35
C GLY A 140 22.20 0.74 -9.24
N TYR A 141 20.99 0.52 -8.75
CA TYR A 141 19.79 0.94 -9.46
C TYR A 141 19.72 2.47 -9.65
N LEU A 142 19.98 3.24 -8.60
CA LEU A 142 19.99 4.71 -8.66
C LEU A 142 21.08 5.20 -9.63
N ASP A 143 22.28 4.64 -9.58
CA ASP A 143 23.39 5.00 -10.48
C ASP A 143 23.04 4.74 -11.96
N ASP A 144 22.38 3.63 -12.24
CA ASP A 144 21.99 3.24 -13.60
C ASP A 144 20.81 4.08 -14.16
N ASN A 145 20.00 4.68 -13.27
CA ASN A 145 18.81 5.45 -13.65
C ASN A 145 18.95 6.97 -13.45
N GLY A 146 20.16 7.46 -13.29
CA GLY A 146 20.44 8.90 -13.26
C GLY A 146 20.38 9.54 -11.87
N GLY A 147 20.33 8.74 -10.83
CA GLY A 147 20.26 9.17 -9.43
C GLY A 147 18.82 9.17 -8.91
N GLY A 148 18.70 9.55 -7.65
CA GLY A 148 17.43 9.59 -6.92
C GLY A 148 17.68 9.56 -5.42
N SER A 149 16.61 9.43 -4.63
CA SER A 149 16.68 9.42 -3.17
C SER A 149 15.83 8.30 -2.60
N VAL A 150 16.34 7.60 -1.60
CA VAL A 150 15.55 6.64 -0.81
C VAL A 150 14.62 7.42 0.12
N ILE A 151 13.34 7.11 0.03
CA ILE A 151 12.27 7.78 0.77
C ILE A 151 11.96 7.03 2.05
N ASP A 152 11.83 5.70 1.95
CA ASP A 152 11.54 4.88 3.11
C ASP A 152 12.20 3.50 3.05
N VAL A 153 12.33 2.86 4.20
CA VAL A 153 12.86 1.50 4.33
C VAL A 153 12.14 0.84 5.49
N ASP A 154 11.24 -0.08 5.17
CA ASP A 154 10.45 -0.79 6.15
C ASP A 154 10.74 -2.29 6.18
N ARG A 155 10.40 -2.91 7.30
CA ARG A 155 10.46 -4.36 7.44
C ARG A 155 9.04 -4.91 7.42
N GLU A 156 8.66 -5.42 6.27
CA GLU A 156 7.35 -6.02 6.06
C GLU A 156 7.47 -7.46 5.59
N TYR A 157 6.46 -8.27 5.89
CA TYR A 157 6.35 -9.67 5.43
C TYR A 157 7.62 -10.51 5.65
N GLY A 158 8.40 -10.18 6.69
CA GLY A 158 9.68 -10.85 6.96
C GLY A 158 10.83 -10.48 6.01
N GLY A 159 10.62 -9.51 5.13
CA GLY A 159 11.61 -8.95 4.21
C GLY A 159 11.94 -7.50 4.51
N THR A 160 12.38 -6.79 3.49
CA THR A 160 12.68 -5.36 3.54
C THR A 160 12.07 -4.70 2.31
N GLU A 161 11.20 -3.74 2.55
CA GLU A 161 10.70 -2.84 1.53
C GLU A 161 11.58 -1.59 1.47
N VAL A 162 11.81 -1.09 0.28
CA VAL A 162 12.57 0.13 0.04
C VAL A 162 11.82 0.99 -0.96
N GLU A 163 11.33 2.11 -0.50
CA GLU A 163 10.75 3.13 -1.35
C GLU A 163 11.78 4.19 -1.77
N LEU A 164 11.74 4.59 -3.02
CA LEU A 164 12.64 5.64 -3.54
C LEU A 164 11.96 6.46 -4.64
N VAL A 165 12.47 7.66 -4.85
CA VAL A 165 12.13 8.49 -6.02
C VAL A 165 13.30 8.46 -6.99
N CYS A 166 13.03 8.12 -8.24
CA CYS A 166 13.99 8.08 -9.32
C CYS A 166 13.31 8.44 -10.64
N GLY A 167 13.94 9.34 -11.42
CA GLY A 167 13.40 9.75 -12.72
C GLY A 167 12.03 10.45 -12.67
N GLY A 168 11.65 11.01 -11.53
CA GLY A 168 10.37 11.68 -11.33
C GLY A 168 9.19 10.75 -10.98
N TYR A 169 9.47 9.49 -10.63
CA TYR A 169 8.48 8.49 -10.22
C TYR A 169 8.83 7.89 -8.86
N LYS A 170 7.82 7.46 -8.12
CA LYS A 170 8.00 6.62 -6.94
C LYS A 170 8.25 5.18 -7.39
N HIS A 171 9.24 4.55 -6.78
CA HIS A 171 9.61 3.16 -6.98
C HIS A 171 9.60 2.46 -5.64
N GLU A 172 9.15 1.23 -5.62
CA GLU A 172 9.18 0.36 -4.47
C GLU A 172 9.89 -0.93 -4.83
N PHE A 173 10.73 -1.41 -3.95
CA PHE A 173 11.46 -2.66 -4.08
C PHE A 173 11.23 -3.50 -2.85
N TYR A 174 10.88 -4.75 -3.04
CA TYR A 174 10.81 -5.69 -1.95
C TYR A 174 11.91 -6.75 -2.05
N PHE A 175 12.58 -6.96 -0.93
CA PHE A 175 13.66 -7.93 -0.76
C PHE A 175 13.29 -8.97 0.28
N ASP A 176 13.55 -10.24 0.02
CA ASP A 176 13.37 -11.31 1.01
C ASP A 176 14.38 -11.19 2.18
N ALA A 177 14.19 -12.04 3.21
CA ALA A 177 15.08 -12.08 4.37
C ALA A 177 16.55 -12.38 4.02
N GLN A 178 16.84 -12.90 2.84
CA GLN A 178 18.18 -13.17 2.34
C GLN A 178 18.75 -12.01 1.51
N GLY A 179 17.95 -10.96 1.28
CA GLY A 179 18.32 -9.80 0.48
C GLY A 179 18.23 -10.03 -1.04
N ASN A 180 17.48 -11.05 -1.49
CA ASN A 180 17.17 -11.21 -2.90
C ASN A 180 15.95 -10.34 -3.24
N ARG A 181 16.03 -9.58 -4.33
CA ARG A 181 14.88 -8.81 -4.78
C ARG A 181 13.77 -9.75 -5.27
N ILE A 182 12.56 -9.49 -4.86
CA ILE A 182 11.35 -10.22 -5.26
C ILE A 182 10.64 -9.48 -6.37
N TYR A 183 10.39 -8.18 -6.14
CA TYR A 183 9.78 -7.32 -7.14
C TYR A 183 10.35 -5.89 -7.13
N ALA A 184 10.07 -5.19 -8.21
CA ALA A 184 10.14 -3.75 -8.31
C ALA A 184 8.78 -3.24 -8.80
N LYS A 185 8.24 -2.22 -8.15
CA LYS A 185 7.02 -1.53 -8.52
C LYS A 185 7.36 -0.08 -8.90
N ILE A 186 6.69 0.49 -9.89
CA ILE A 186 6.81 1.90 -10.27
C ILE A 186 5.41 2.47 -10.36
N GLU A 187 5.15 3.55 -9.67
CA GLU A 187 3.88 4.27 -9.66
C GLU A 187 3.83 5.33 -10.76
N TYR A 188 2.71 5.38 -11.48
CA TYR A 188 2.44 6.32 -12.55
C TYR A 188 1.05 6.95 -12.35
N GLY A 189 0.93 8.22 -12.64
CA GLY A 189 -0.37 8.87 -12.67
C GLY A 189 -1.05 8.74 -14.04
N ARG A 190 -2.35 9.02 -14.08
CA ARG A 190 -3.16 9.06 -15.33
C ARG A 190 -2.58 9.95 -16.44
N ARG A 191 -1.72 10.93 -16.09
CA ARG A 191 -1.05 11.81 -17.07
C ARG A 191 0.03 11.10 -17.86
N ASP A 192 0.50 9.97 -17.37
CA ASP A 192 1.56 9.18 -17.99
C ASP A 192 1.03 8.22 -19.07
N ILE A 193 -0.30 8.12 -19.22
CA ILE A 193 -0.94 7.32 -20.26
C ILE A 193 -0.54 7.88 -21.64
N GLY A 194 0.01 7.00 -22.47
CA GLY A 194 0.54 7.35 -23.78
C GLY A 194 1.98 7.87 -23.78
N SER A 195 2.60 8.03 -22.61
CA SER A 195 4.02 8.37 -22.46
C SER A 195 4.80 7.25 -21.78
N ALA A 196 4.75 7.16 -20.45
CA ALA A 196 5.39 6.09 -19.67
C ALA A 196 4.48 4.85 -19.53
N VAL A 197 3.16 5.04 -19.48
CA VAL A 197 2.16 3.96 -19.50
C VAL A 197 1.70 3.72 -20.94
N PRO A 198 1.85 2.51 -21.50
CA PRO A 198 1.37 2.19 -22.84
C PRO A 198 -0.15 2.39 -22.97
N GLU A 199 -0.61 3.06 -24.02
CA GLU A 199 -2.06 3.23 -24.26
C GLU A 199 -2.83 1.90 -24.33
N ALA A 200 -2.16 0.82 -24.70
CA ALA A 200 -2.77 -0.51 -24.76
C ALA A 200 -3.22 -1.02 -23.37
N ILE A 201 -2.51 -0.64 -22.30
CA ILE A 201 -2.90 -0.97 -20.92
C ILE A 201 -4.20 -0.24 -20.59
N TYR A 202 -4.23 1.09 -20.74
CA TYR A 202 -5.43 1.88 -20.52
C TYR A 202 -6.61 1.36 -21.36
N ASN A 203 -6.40 1.08 -22.64
CA ASN A 203 -7.46 0.61 -23.53
C ASN A 203 -8.03 -0.75 -23.08
N ALA A 204 -7.21 -1.64 -22.54
CA ALA A 204 -7.66 -2.92 -22.03
C ALA A 204 -8.58 -2.72 -20.80
N VAL A 205 -8.16 -1.88 -19.84
CA VAL A 205 -8.96 -1.54 -18.65
C VAL A 205 -10.23 -0.80 -19.03
N ALA A 206 -10.13 0.23 -19.88
CA ALA A 206 -11.29 1.02 -20.31
C ALA A 206 -12.35 0.17 -21.03
N ALA A 207 -11.94 -0.83 -21.81
CA ALA A 207 -12.85 -1.75 -22.47
C ALA A 207 -13.53 -2.71 -21.48
N ASP A 208 -12.78 -3.21 -20.49
CA ASP A 208 -13.28 -4.13 -19.46
C ASP A 208 -14.25 -3.44 -18.51
N GLN A 209 -13.86 -2.28 -18.00
CA GLN A 209 -14.64 -1.50 -17.02
C GLN A 209 -15.62 -0.52 -17.64
N GLN A 210 -15.69 -0.42 -18.98
CA GLN A 210 -16.54 0.50 -19.74
C GLN A 210 -16.31 1.98 -19.37
N LEU A 211 -15.04 2.34 -19.11
CA LEU A 211 -14.68 3.70 -18.72
C LEU A 211 -14.96 4.69 -19.82
N SER A 212 -15.44 5.87 -19.45
CA SER A 212 -15.72 6.97 -20.37
C SER A 212 -14.58 7.99 -20.45
N SER A 213 -13.66 7.96 -19.50
CA SER A 213 -12.58 8.94 -19.38
C SER A 213 -11.38 8.35 -18.62
N PRO A 214 -10.14 8.78 -18.94
CA PRO A 214 -8.98 8.51 -18.10
C PRO A 214 -9.07 9.12 -16.68
N ASN A 215 -10.03 10.01 -16.44
CA ASN A 215 -10.24 10.57 -15.10
C ASN A 215 -10.86 9.57 -14.12
N ASP A 216 -11.36 8.46 -14.59
CA ASP A 216 -11.85 7.35 -13.78
C ASP A 216 -10.70 6.45 -13.29
N ILE A 217 -9.44 6.78 -13.59
CA ILE A 217 -8.24 6.11 -13.10
C ILE A 217 -7.62 6.96 -12.00
N ASP A 218 -7.39 6.37 -10.85
CA ASP A 218 -6.70 7.02 -9.73
C ASP A 218 -5.21 6.75 -9.80
N ASP A 219 -4.79 5.50 -9.82
CA ASP A 219 -3.38 5.11 -9.86
C ASP A 219 -3.06 4.01 -10.89
N ILE A 220 -1.80 3.93 -11.30
CA ILE A 220 -1.28 2.93 -12.22
C ILE A 220 0.07 2.45 -11.74
N GLU A 221 0.18 1.20 -11.40
CA GLU A 221 1.42 0.59 -10.98
C GLU A 221 1.96 -0.38 -12.02
N LYS A 222 3.25 -0.33 -12.27
CA LYS A 222 3.95 -1.35 -13.05
C LYS A 222 4.76 -2.25 -12.14
N TRP A 223 4.42 -3.52 -12.12
CA TRP A 223 5.11 -4.55 -11.36
C TRP A 223 6.06 -5.34 -12.23
N SER A 224 7.28 -5.55 -11.73
CA SER A 224 8.32 -6.35 -12.38
C SER A 224 8.87 -7.35 -11.37
N LEU A 225 8.61 -8.64 -11.60
CA LEU A 225 9.00 -9.73 -10.71
C LEU A 225 10.33 -10.33 -11.14
N ASP A 226 11.25 -10.58 -10.22
CA ASP A 226 12.51 -11.28 -10.49
C ASP A 226 12.28 -12.76 -10.79
N LYS A 227 11.22 -13.33 -10.23
CA LYS A 227 10.74 -14.68 -10.54
C LYS A 227 9.29 -14.64 -10.99
N ALA A 228 9.03 -15.18 -12.17
CA ALA A 228 7.65 -15.24 -12.68
C ALA A 228 6.74 -16.02 -11.74
N THR A 229 5.46 -15.64 -11.70
CA THR A 229 4.40 -16.36 -10.99
C THR A 229 4.25 -17.78 -11.53
N ALA A 230 3.45 -18.62 -10.86
CA ALA A 230 3.13 -19.97 -11.34
C ALA A 230 2.52 -19.97 -12.75
N ASP A 231 1.80 -18.91 -13.13
CA ASP A 231 1.20 -18.73 -14.46
C ASP A 231 2.16 -18.12 -15.48
N GLY A 232 3.43 -17.92 -15.11
CA GLY A 232 4.49 -17.41 -15.99
C GLY A 232 4.47 -15.88 -16.19
N ILE A 233 3.79 -15.15 -15.32
CA ILE A 233 3.73 -13.68 -15.36
C ILE A 233 4.93 -13.11 -14.63
N SER A 234 5.72 -12.27 -15.28
CA SER A 234 6.87 -11.56 -14.67
C SER A 234 6.75 -10.04 -14.71
N VAL A 235 5.89 -9.52 -15.60
CA VAL A 235 5.58 -8.09 -15.67
C VAL A 235 4.09 -7.93 -15.86
N PHE A 236 3.48 -7.12 -14.99
CA PHE A 236 2.06 -6.78 -15.08
C PHE A 236 1.83 -5.33 -14.60
N TRP A 237 0.65 -4.85 -14.85
CA TRP A 237 0.17 -3.55 -14.40
C TRP A 237 -1.01 -3.76 -13.45
N CYS A 238 -1.07 -2.98 -12.39
CA CYS A 238 -2.24 -2.78 -11.58
C CYS A 238 -2.78 -1.39 -11.92
N VAL A 239 -4.05 -1.29 -12.22
CA VAL A 239 -4.71 -0.02 -12.55
C VAL A 239 -5.89 0.13 -11.62
N GLU A 240 -5.79 1.08 -10.72
CA GLU A 240 -6.87 1.44 -9.81
C GLU A 240 -7.90 2.30 -10.54
N VAL A 241 -9.13 1.84 -10.55
CA VAL A 241 -10.27 2.53 -11.17
C VAL A 241 -11.17 3.04 -10.06
N GLU A 242 -11.20 4.35 -9.88
CA GLU A 242 -12.09 5.02 -8.93
C GLU A 242 -13.20 5.76 -9.68
N THR A 243 -14.43 5.42 -9.39
CA THR A 243 -15.62 6.13 -9.86
C THR A 243 -16.49 6.50 -8.66
N ARG A 244 -17.59 7.23 -8.87
CA ARG A 244 -18.55 7.57 -7.78
C ARG A 244 -19.16 6.35 -7.08
N HIS A 245 -19.06 5.18 -7.67
CA HIS A 245 -19.80 3.98 -7.26
C HIS A 245 -18.94 2.74 -7.26
N LYS A 246 -17.65 2.86 -7.52
CA LYS A 246 -16.77 1.72 -7.69
C LYS A 246 -15.32 2.14 -7.52
N GLU A 247 -14.61 1.40 -6.67
CA GLU A 247 -13.17 1.37 -6.56
C GLU A 247 -12.72 -0.05 -6.84
N VAL A 248 -11.81 -0.26 -7.77
CA VAL A 248 -11.37 -1.61 -8.14
C VAL A 248 -10.00 -1.61 -8.77
N ASP A 249 -9.20 -2.60 -8.40
CA ASP A 249 -7.93 -2.95 -8.98
C ASP A 249 -8.07 -3.85 -10.21
N ILE A 250 -7.59 -3.40 -11.35
CA ILE A 250 -7.58 -4.18 -12.59
C ILE A 250 -6.16 -4.57 -12.94
N TYR A 251 -5.91 -5.88 -12.98
CA TYR A 251 -4.59 -6.42 -13.30
C TYR A 251 -4.47 -6.73 -14.79
N VAL A 252 -3.42 -6.22 -15.41
CA VAL A 252 -3.17 -6.35 -16.85
C VAL A 252 -1.80 -6.94 -17.09
N ASN A 253 -1.72 -8.08 -17.77
CA ASN A 253 -0.43 -8.63 -18.20
C ASN A 253 0.22 -7.73 -19.23
N ASP A 254 1.52 -7.46 -19.11
CA ASP A 254 2.25 -6.56 -20.00
C ASP A 254 2.37 -7.14 -21.43
N SER A 255 2.67 -8.41 -21.55
CA SER A 255 2.88 -9.04 -22.87
C SER A 255 2.50 -10.53 -22.87
N PRO A 256 1.45 -10.93 -23.60
CA PRO A 256 0.51 -10.07 -24.35
C PRO A 256 -0.40 -9.24 -23.42
N VAL A 257 -0.79 -8.05 -23.86
CA VAL A 257 -1.71 -7.20 -23.09
C VAL A 257 -3.06 -7.87 -22.98
N ARG A 258 -3.50 -8.18 -21.78
CA ARG A 258 -4.79 -8.78 -21.45
C ARG A 258 -5.09 -8.63 -19.96
N ILE A 259 -6.34 -8.53 -19.61
CA ILE A 259 -6.80 -8.59 -18.22
C ILE A 259 -6.47 -9.99 -17.66
N ILE A 260 -6.02 -10.02 -16.42
CA ILE A 260 -5.65 -11.22 -15.68
C ILE A 260 -6.22 -11.16 -14.27
N PRO A 261 -6.43 -12.28 -13.58
CA PRO A 261 -6.64 -12.28 -12.15
C PRO A 261 -5.45 -11.65 -11.41
N ARG A 262 -5.67 -11.16 -10.20
CA ARG A 262 -4.59 -10.66 -9.32
C ARG A 262 -3.44 -11.66 -9.29
N PRO A 263 -2.22 -11.26 -9.67
CA PRO A 263 -1.07 -12.16 -9.66
C PRO A 263 -0.65 -12.52 -8.24
N VAL A 264 -0.37 -13.79 -7.99
CA VAL A 264 0.18 -14.24 -6.71
C VAL A 264 1.70 -14.21 -6.77
N ILE A 265 2.29 -13.33 -5.98
CA ILE A 265 3.74 -13.11 -5.90
C ILE A 265 4.33 -14.01 -4.81
N ASP A 266 5.36 -14.79 -5.15
CA ASP A 266 6.14 -15.55 -4.17
C ASP A 266 7.11 -14.60 -3.45
N MET A 267 6.75 -14.13 -2.26
CA MET A 267 7.52 -13.14 -1.48
C MET A 267 8.87 -13.67 -0.97
N GLY A 268 9.27 -14.89 -1.32
CA GLY A 268 10.62 -15.40 -1.07
C GLY A 268 10.95 -15.72 0.40
N ASN A 269 10.11 -15.28 1.33
CA ASN A 269 10.37 -15.43 2.78
C ASN A 269 10.22 -16.85 3.30
N THR A 270 9.96 -17.77 2.41
CA THR A 270 9.71 -19.13 2.75
C THR A 270 10.84 -20.02 2.23
N GLY A 271 11.89 -20.09 2.97
CA GLY A 271 12.83 -21.23 2.85
C GLY A 271 12.05 -22.54 3.09
N GLY A 272 11.29 -22.98 2.12
CA GLY A 272 10.54 -24.22 2.10
C GLY A 272 9.26 -24.28 2.95
N ASN A 273 9.24 -23.76 4.17
CA ASN A 273 8.18 -24.02 5.16
C ASN A 273 7.43 -22.78 5.70
N GLY A 274 7.70 -21.56 5.20
CA GLY A 274 7.10 -20.34 5.78
C GLY A 274 7.80 -19.85 7.06
N LEU A 275 7.22 -18.82 7.70
CA LEU A 275 7.66 -18.36 9.02
C LEU A 275 7.37 -19.45 10.06
N PRO A 276 8.27 -19.65 11.05
CA PRO A 276 8.04 -20.64 12.10
C PRO A 276 6.85 -20.22 12.98
N VAL A 277 5.99 -21.17 13.27
CA VAL A 277 4.88 -21.02 14.22
C VAL A 277 4.95 -22.15 15.25
N GLU A 278 4.16 -22.02 16.33
CA GLU A 278 4.05 -23.02 17.37
C GLU A 278 3.53 -24.36 16.81
N ASP A 279 4.01 -25.49 17.31
CA ASP A 279 3.69 -26.84 16.83
C ASP A 279 2.16 -27.12 16.71
N GLU A 280 1.34 -26.47 17.54
CA GLU A 280 -0.12 -26.60 17.52
C GLU A 280 -0.74 -25.86 16.34
N ILE A 281 -0.24 -24.68 16.06
CA ILE A 281 -0.65 -23.87 14.92
C ILE A 281 -0.18 -24.51 13.62
N GLU A 282 1.07 -24.98 13.57
CA GLU A 282 1.59 -25.70 12.39
C GLU A 282 0.74 -26.94 12.06
N ARG A 283 0.34 -27.69 13.07
CA ARG A 283 -0.57 -28.84 12.86
C ARG A 283 -1.92 -28.40 12.35
N PHE A 284 -2.52 -27.35 12.93
CA PHE A 284 -3.79 -26.79 12.45
C PHE A 284 -3.70 -26.36 10.99
N LEU A 285 -2.65 -25.61 10.62
CA LEU A 285 -2.45 -25.16 9.25
C LEU A 285 -2.25 -26.33 8.29
N ASN A 286 -1.46 -27.33 8.66
CA ASN A 286 -1.26 -28.52 7.82
C ASN A 286 -2.53 -29.35 7.62
N ASP A 287 -3.38 -29.43 8.64
CA ASP A 287 -4.63 -30.18 8.58
C ASP A 287 -5.72 -29.44 7.77
N ARG A 288 -5.80 -28.09 7.90
CA ARG A 288 -6.88 -27.30 7.32
C ARG A 288 -6.48 -26.64 5.99
N TYR A 289 -5.25 -26.19 5.87
CA TYR A 289 -4.68 -25.53 4.71
C TYR A 289 -3.38 -26.22 4.25
N PRO A 290 -3.47 -27.47 3.78
CA PRO A 290 -2.30 -28.28 3.44
C PRO A 290 -1.45 -27.59 2.37
N GLY A 291 -0.16 -27.38 2.68
CA GLY A 291 0.76 -26.68 1.81
C GLY A 291 0.74 -25.15 1.94
N ALA A 292 -0.05 -24.63 2.87
CA ALA A 292 -0.01 -23.20 3.19
C ALA A 292 1.37 -22.79 3.68
N LYS A 293 1.72 -21.54 3.40
CA LYS A 293 2.97 -20.91 3.85
C LYS A 293 2.61 -19.68 4.69
N VAL A 294 3.10 -19.60 5.91
CA VAL A 294 2.95 -18.40 6.73
C VAL A 294 3.92 -17.34 6.22
N VAL A 295 3.39 -16.20 5.81
CA VAL A 295 4.16 -15.10 5.23
C VAL A 295 4.25 -13.90 6.15
N GLU A 296 3.30 -13.76 7.08
CA GLU A 296 3.26 -12.68 8.06
C GLU A 296 2.76 -13.21 9.41
N ARG A 297 3.17 -12.54 10.48
CA ARG A 297 2.77 -12.87 11.84
C ARG A 297 2.68 -11.58 12.64
N ASP A 298 1.50 -11.29 13.12
CA ASP A 298 1.23 -10.14 13.98
C ASP A 298 0.56 -10.55 15.28
N TYR A 299 0.70 -9.70 16.32
CA TYR A 299 0.05 -9.86 17.60
C TYR A 299 -0.66 -8.57 17.96
N ASP A 300 -1.98 -8.61 17.92
CA ASP A 300 -2.83 -7.50 18.31
C ASP A 300 -3.90 -7.95 19.30
N ASP A 301 -4.16 -7.12 20.32
CA ASP A 301 -5.18 -7.34 21.37
C ASP A 301 -5.17 -8.73 22.03
N GLY A 302 -3.98 -9.36 22.09
CA GLY A 302 -3.81 -10.70 22.68
C GLY A 302 -4.21 -11.84 21.76
N CYS A 303 -4.46 -11.56 20.49
CA CYS A 303 -4.66 -12.52 19.41
C CYS A 303 -3.40 -12.62 18.55
N LEU A 304 -3.19 -13.79 17.96
CA LEU A 304 -2.19 -14.00 16.92
C LEU A 304 -2.89 -14.01 15.58
N GLU A 305 -2.50 -13.11 14.70
CA GLU A 305 -2.89 -13.10 13.31
C GLU A 305 -1.75 -13.64 12.43
N LEU A 306 -2.09 -14.56 11.57
CA LEU A 306 -1.15 -15.13 10.59
C LEU A 306 -1.69 -14.88 9.19
N THR A 307 -0.90 -14.21 8.35
CA THR A 307 -1.16 -14.25 6.92
C THR A 307 -0.52 -15.48 6.31
N ILE A 308 -1.32 -16.27 5.60
CA ILE A 308 -0.88 -17.48 4.89
C ILE A 308 -1.12 -17.36 3.39
N LEU A 309 -0.23 -17.94 2.60
CA LEU A 309 -0.46 -18.20 1.18
C LEU A 309 -0.94 -19.65 1.01
N HIS A 310 -2.18 -19.82 0.55
CA HIS A 310 -2.77 -21.12 0.31
C HIS A 310 -3.62 -21.10 -0.97
N GLU A 311 -3.38 -22.06 -1.89
CA GLU A 311 -4.09 -22.17 -3.17
C GLU A 311 -4.12 -20.87 -3.99
N ASN A 312 -3.01 -20.13 -3.98
CA ASN A 312 -2.85 -18.82 -4.62
C ASN A 312 -3.74 -17.70 -4.02
N LEU A 313 -4.26 -17.90 -2.83
CA LEU A 313 -4.96 -16.87 -2.06
C LEU A 313 -4.13 -16.47 -0.85
N ARG A 314 -4.12 -15.20 -0.55
CA ARG A 314 -3.70 -14.66 0.74
C ARG A 314 -4.88 -14.83 1.69
N LYS A 315 -4.62 -15.40 2.86
CA LYS A 315 -5.64 -15.62 3.89
C LYS A 315 -5.11 -15.15 5.23
N GLU A 316 -5.93 -14.49 5.99
CA GLU A 316 -5.66 -14.08 7.36
C GLU A 316 -6.27 -15.08 8.32
N VAL A 317 -5.45 -15.68 9.16
CA VAL A 317 -5.86 -16.72 10.12
C VAL A 317 -5.67 -16.22 11.53
N LEU A 318 -6.78 -16.02 12.23
CA LEU A 318 -6.79 -15.44 13.58
C LEU A 318 -6.88 -16.55 14.64
N PHE A 319 -5.99 -16.45 15.64
CA PHE A 319 -5.97 -17.31 16.83
C PHE A 319 -6.11 -16.48 18.10
N ASP A 320 -6.78 -17.03 19.11
CA ASP A 320 -6.80 -16.43 20.45
C ASP A 320 -5.44 -16.60 21.17
N GLY A 321 -5.27 -15.95 22.32
CA GLY A 321 -4.06 -16.05 23.13
C GLY A 321 -3.73 -17.44 23.71
N ARG A 322 -4.53 -18.48 23.34
CA ARG A 322 -4.33 -19.89 23.68
C ARG A 322 -4.11 -20.74 22.45
N ASN A 323 -3.84 -20.13 21.30
CA ASN A 323 -3.68 -20.77 19.99
C ASN A 323 -4.95 -21.49 19.49
N ASN A 324 -6.15 -21.14 19.97
CA ASN A 324 -7.38 -21.63 19.38
C ASN A 324 -7.72 -20.82 18.15
N TRP A 325 -7.96 -21.48 17.03
CA TRP A 325 -8.41 -20.81 15.82
C TRP A 325 -9.79 -20.17 16.02
N LEU A 326 -9.89 -18.89 15.65
CA LEU A 326 -11.11 -18.11 15.73
C LEU A 326 -11.79 -18.02 14.37
N ARG A 327 -11.06 -17.58 13.36
CA ARG A 327 -11.54 -17.40 11.99
C ARG A 327 -10.39 -17.42 11.00
N THR A 328 -10.74 -17.59 9.73
CA THR A 328 -9.89 -17.30 8.57
C THR A 328 -10.68 -16.46 7.60
N GLU A 329 -10.09 -15.40 7.08
CA GLU A 329 -10.70 -14.50 6.12
C GLU A 329 -9.81 -14.33 4.90
N TRP A 330 -10.41 -14.04 3.77
CA TRP A 330 -9.71 -13.74 2.51
C TRP A 330 -10.64 -13.07 1.52
N GLU A 331 -10.06 -12.25 0.68
CA GLU A 331 -10.78 -11.56 -0.40
C GLU A 331 -11.00 -12.46 -1.62
N LEU A 332 -12.13 -12.25 -2.26
CA LEU A 332 -12.51 -12.84 -3.54
C LEU A 332 -12.92 -11.73 -4.51
N HIS A 333 -12.45 -11.80 -5.73
CA HIS A 333 -12.89 -10.88 -6.82
C HIS A 333 -14.12 -11.40 -7.57
N ARG A 334 -14.65 -12.53 -7.19
CA ARG A 334 -15.88 -13.09 -7.77
C ARG A 334 -16.56 -14.02 -6.80
N LEU A 335 -17.83 -13.79 -6.56
CA LEU A 335 -18.68 -14.71 -5.81
C LEU A 335 -18.92 -16.02 -6.58
N PRO A 336 -19.05 -17.15 -5.88
CA PRO A 336 -19.58 -18.37 -6.46
C PRO A 336 -20.94 -18.11 -7.13
N GLN A 337 -21.20 -18.78 -8.26
CA GLN A 337 -22.38 -18.50 -9.07
C GLN A 337 -23.70 -18.70 -8.29
N ASN A 338 -23.77 -19.71 -7.43
CA ASN A 338 -24.93 -19.95 -6.60
C ASN A 338 -25.21 -18.81 -5.59
N ILE A 339 -24.18 -18.15 -5.09
CA ILE A 339 -24.31 -17.00 -4.19
C ILE A 339 -24.78 -15.78 -4.99
N LEU A 340 -24.15 -15.51 -6.13
CA LEU A 340 -24.57 -14.45 -7.02
C LEU A 340 -26.04 -14.59 -7.44
N ASP A 341 -26.46 -15.81 -7.80
CA ASP A 341 -27.84 -16.10 -8.17
C ASP A 341 -28.82 -15.85 -7.01
N ALA A 342 -28.44 -16.23 -5.78
CA ALA A 342 -29.26 -16.00 -4.59
C ALA A 342 -29.43 -14.50 -4.30
N VAL A 343 -28.37 -13.72 -4.38
CA VAL A 343 -28.34 -12.27 -4.18
C VAL A 343 -29.24 -11.57 -5.22
N GLN A 344 -29.12 -11.94 -6.49
CA GLN A 344 -29.93 -11.40 -7.58
C GLN A 344 -31.41 -11.76 -7.44
N GLN A 345 -31.71 -13.03 -7.07
CA GLN A 345 -33.08 -13.47 -6.82
C GLN A 345 -33.74 -12.74 -5.64
N ALA A 346 -32.96 -12.36 -4.64
CA ALA A 346 -33.42 -11.56 -3.52
C ALA A 346 -33.61 -10.06 -3.88
N GLY A 347 -33.22 -9.65 -5.09
CA GLY A 347 -33.40 -8.32 -5.64
C GLY A 347 -32.29 -7.33 -5.25
N TYR A 348 -31.14 -7.82 -4.81
CA TYR A 348 -29.96 -6.99 -4.58
C TYR A 348 -29.12 -6.88 -5.86
N THR A 349 -28.42 -5.75 -5.98
CA THR A 349 -27.40 -5.48 -6.98
C THR A 349 -26.10 -5.26 -6.24
N LEU A 350 -25.03 -5.92 -6.66
CA LEU A 350 -23.70 -5.72 -6.09
C LEU A 350 -23.26 -4.27 -6.31
N ASP A 351 -22.61 -3.71 -5.32
CA ASP A 351 -22.10 -2.34 -5.38
C ASP A 351 -20.66 -2.29 -5.88
N ASP A 352 -19.86 -3.26 -5.46
CA ASP A 352 -18.46 -3.45 -5.82
C ASP A 352 -18.18 -4.90 -6.24
N ASP A 353 -16.91 -5.24 -6.42
CA ASP A 353 -16.39 -6.58 -6.72
C ASP A 353 -15.42 -7.08 -5.63
N GLU A 354 -15.43 -6.46 -4.46
CA GLU A 354 -14.74 -6.91 -3.27
C GLU A 354 -15.68 -7.75 -2.42
N PHE A 355 -15.28 -9.00 -2.20
CA PHE A 355 -16.07 -9.97 -1.46
C PHE A 355 -15.18 -10.60 -0.40
N GLU A 356 -15.51 -10.38 0.85
CA GLU A 356 -14.82 -11.04 1.94
C GLU A 356 -15.41 -12.44 2.16
N CYS A 357 -14.54 -13.43 2.23
CA CYS A 357 -14.93 -14.80 2.60
C CYS A 357 -14.43 -15.10 4.01
N ILE A 358 -15.34 -15.38 4.92
CA ILE A 358 -15.05 -15.64 6.33
C ILE A 358 -15.39 -17.09 6.68
N GLU A 359 -14.41 -17.82 7.22
CA GLU A 359 -14.52 -19.17 7.68
C GLU A 359 -14.29 -19.26 9.19
N THR A 360 -15.18 -19.93 9.90
CA THR A 360 -15.07 -20.20 11.34
C THR A 360 -15.41 -21.67 11.65
N SER A 361 -15.31 -22.06 12.91
CA SER A 361 -15.80 -23.39 13.34
C SER A 361 -17.30 -23.59 13.14
N GLY A 362 -18.07 -22.50 12.99
CA GLY A 362 -19.52 -22.54 12.76
C GLY A 362 -19.93 -22.62 11.30
N GLY A 363 -19.02 -22.41 10.36
CA GLY A 363 -19.31 -22.41 8.93
C GLY A 363 -18.54 -21.32 8.17
N MET A 364 -18.91 -21.18 6.91
CA MET A 364 -18.32 -20.21 6.00
C MET A 364 -19.42 -19.34 5.40
N TRP A 365 -19.15 -18.05 5.22
CA TRP A 365 -20.05 -17.09 4.59
C TRP A 365 -19.24 -16.03 3.80
N TYR A 366 -19.96 -15.24 3.02
CA TYR A 366 -19.44 -14.12 2.23
C TYR A 366 -20.03 -12.84 2.77
N GLU A 367 -19.20 -11.80 2.97
CA GLU A 367 -19.60 -10.44 3.35
C GLU A 367 -19.26 -9.48 2.22
N PHE A 368 -20.19 -8.57 1.89
CA PHE A 368 -20.03 -7.60 0.82
C PHE A 368 -21.18 -6.59 0.80
N GLU A 369 -20.94 -5.45 0.17
CA GLU A 369 -21.94 -4.40 -0.01
C GLU A 369 -22.85 -4.65 -1.21
N ALA A 370 -24.12 -4.31 -1.07
CA ALA A 370 -25.11 -4.42 -2.14
C ALA A 370 -26.24 -3.41 -1.99
N ARG A 371 -26.88 -3.07 -3.08
CA ARG A 371 -28.00 -2.12 -3.14
C ARG A 371 -29.33 -2.79 -3.44
N LYS A 372 -30.38 -2.30 -2.75
CA LYS A 372 -31.77 -2.65 -3.04
C LYS A 372 -32.67 -1.46 -2.77
N ASP A 373 -33.58 -1.15 -3.69
CA ASP A 373 -34.55 -0.05 -3.56
C ASP A 373 -33.91 1.31 -3.22
N ARG A 374 -32.72 1.59 -3.75
CA ARG A 374 -31.88 2.79 -3.53
C ARG A 374 -31.29 2.90 -2.12
N ARG A 375 -31.21 1.82 -1.37
CA ARG A 375 -30.54 1.74 -0.06
C ARG A 375 -29.35 0.83 -0.15
N GLU A 376 -28.35 1.10 0.67
CA GLU A 376 -27.15 0.30 0.81
C GLU A 376 -27.32 -0.71 1.94
N TYR A 377 -26.72 -1.87 1.79
CA TYR A 377 -26.82 -2.99 2.72
C TYR A 377 -25.50 -3.74 2.77
N ASP A 378 -25.02 -4.04 3.97
CA ASP A 378 -24.04 -5.07 4.20
C ASP A 378 -24.74 -6.43 4.17
N LEU A 379 -24.33 -7.27 3.24
CA LEU A 379 -24.87 -8.61 3.12
C LEU A 379 -23.90 -9.63 3.70
N ARG A 380 -24.45 -10.52 4.53
CA ARG A 380 -23.80 -11.75 4.92
C ARG A 380 -24.54 -12.91 4.28
N VAL A 381 -23.86 -13.70 3.46
CA VAL A 381 -24.47 -14.80 2.70
C VAL A 381 -23.76 -16.10 2.99
N ASP A 382 -24.47 -17.10 3.51
CA ASP A 382 -23.88 -18.41 3.76
C ASP A 382 -23.66 -19.21 2.44
N THR A 383 -22.93 -20.31 2.51
CA THR A 383 -22.63 -21.16 1.33
C THR A 383 -23.86 -21.77 0.66
N ASN A 384 -25.03 -21.75 1.32
CA ASN A 384 -26.31 -22.21 0.78
C ASN A 384 -27.13 -21.08 0.13
N GLY A 385 -26.65 -19.83 0.20
CA GLY A 385 -27.33 -18.67 -0.35
C GLY A 385 -28.37 -18.05 0.60
N ASN A 386 -28.35 -18.37 1.89
CA ASN A 386 -29.18 -17.68 2.87
C ASN A 386 -28.55 -16.31 3.16
N ILE A 387 -29.35 -15.26 3.04
CA ILE A 387 -28.92 -13.86 3.14
C ILE A 387 -29.36 -13.27 4.48
N GLU A 388 -28.43 -12.71 5.20
CA GLU A 388 -28.65 -11.74 6.28
C GLU A 388 -28.25 -10.35 5.74
N ALA A 389 -29.11 -9.36 5.93
CA ALA A 389 -28.87 -8.01 5.41
C ALA A 389 -29.00 -6.99 6.55
N TYR A 390 -28.02 -6.12 6.62
CA TYR A 390 -27.96 -5.01 7.56
C TYR A 390 -28.04 -3.71 6.75
N GLU A 391 -28.99 -2.83 7.08
CA GLU A 391 -29.15 -1.52 6.42
C GLU A 391 -28.13 -0.57 7.06
N ASP A 392 -27.32 0.08 6.22
CA ASP A 392 -26.32 1.08 6.62
C ASP A 392 -26.98 2.40 7.04
#